data_63f7c2277482069abae68bc7b15caf49
#
_entry.id   63f7c2277482069abae68bc7b15caf49
#
_cell.length_a   1.000
_cell.length_b   1.000
_cell.length_c   1.000
_cell.angle_alpha   90.00
_cell.angle_beta   90.00
_cell.angle_gamma   90.00
#
_symmetry.space_group_name_H-M   'P 1'
#
loop_
_entity.id
_entity.type
_entity.pdbx_description
1 polymer ?
#
loop_
_entity_poly.entity_id
_entity_poly.type
_entity_poly.pdbx_seq_one_letter_code
_entity_poly.pdbx_strand_id
1 'polypeptide(L)'
;MASRSFNEVFRTATEHHPYTYQERLATCESIQELLNVPTAGGKTAAAVLAWVWRRRFAGPEVATGTPRRLVYCLPMRVLVEQTRRCIDEWVHRLAQAYPDLAENPIGVHTLMGGDANDDWLLEPDSDCIIIGTQDMLLSRALNRGY
;
A
#
# COMPACT_ATOMS: atom_id res chain seq x y z
N MET A 1 -1.92 2.77 20.14
CA MET A 1 -0.91 3.08 19.10
C MET A 1 -0.56 4.56 19.15
N ALA A 2 0.70 4.93 19.32
CA ALA A 2 1.09 6.33 19.32
C ALA A 2 0.97 6.89 17.88
N SER A 3 0.27 8.02 17.72
CA SER A 3 0.20 8.72 16.44
C SER A 3 1.60 9.19 16.03
N ARG A 4 2.00 8.91 14.78
CA ARG A 4 3.29 9.31 14.21
C ARG A 4 3.08 10.17 12.98
N SER A 5 4.02 11.07 12.71
CA SER A 5 3.94 11.90 11.51
C SER A 5 4.16 11.07 10.24
N PHE A 6 3.53 11.46 9.14
CA PHE A 6 3.77 10.84 7.85
C PHE A 6 5.24 10.92 7.43
N ASN A 7 5.89 12.04 7.67
CA ASN A 7 7.30 12.25 7.36
C ASN A 7 8.20 11.21 8.04
N GLU A 8 7.97 10.94 9.33
CA GLU A 8 8.73 9.93 10.09
C GLU A 8 8.54 8.53 9.49
N VAL A 9 7.30 8.12 9.23
CA VAL A 9 6.98 6.80 8.66
C VAL A 9 7.55 6.66 7.25
N PHE A 10 7.42 7.68 6.41
CA PHE A 10 7.94 7.69 5.05
C PHE A 10 9.48 7.56 5.03
N ARG A 11 10.18 8.29 5.89
CA ARG A 11 11.64 8.20 6.01
C ARG A 11 12.11 6.84 6.50
N THR A 12 11.39 6.26 7.44
CA THR A 12 11.70 4.90 7.94
C THR A 12 11.58 3.87 6.83
N ALA A 13 10.56 3.98 5.99
CA ALA A 13 10.34 3.04 4.89
C ALA A 13 11.32 3.23 3.73
N THR A 14 11.57 4.48 3.33
CA THR A 14 12.28 4.81 2.06
C THR A 14 13.70 5.32 2.23
N GLU A 15 14.09 5.72 3.46
CA GLU A 15 15.35 6.43 3.77
C GLU A 15 15.44 7.85 3.16
N HIS A 16 14.32 8.34 2.60
CA HIS A 16 14.22 9.66 1.99
C HIS A 16 13.13 10.51 2.64
N HIS A 17 13.25 11.83 2.53
CA HIS A 17 12.17 12.72 2.91
C HIS A 17 11.05 12.68 1.85
N PRO A 18 9.78 12.74 2.28
CA PRO A 18 8.68 12.83 1.34
C PRO A 18 8.71 14.19 0.62
N TYR A 19 8.27 14.18 -0.63
CA TYR A 19 7.93 15.42 -1.34
C TYR A 19 6.65 16.03 -0.75
N THR A 20 6.49 17.33 -0.89
CA THR A 20 5.32 18.06 -0.38
C THR A 20 4.00 17.46 -0.85
N TYR A 21 3.91 17.01 -2.12
CA TYR A 21 2.69 16.41 -2.63
C TYR A 21 2.37 15.05 -1.99
N GLN A 22 3.39 14.27 -1.62
CA GLN A 22 3.23 12.98 -0.94
C GLN A 22 2.67 13.16 0.46
N GLU A 23 3.17 14.16 1.18
CA GLU A 23 2.67 14.52 2.50
C GLU A 23 1.24 15.06 2.43
N ARG A 24 0.93 15.91 1.46
CA ARG A 24 -0.45 16.39 1.21
C ARG A 24 -1.40 15.26 0.89
N LEU A 25 -1.01 14.29 0.05
CA LEU A 25 -1.84 13.12 -0.27
C LEU A 25 -2.17 12.30 0.97
N ALA A 26 -1.20 12.10 1.85
CA ALA A 26 -1.39 11.31 3.07
C ALA A 26 -2.29 12.01 4.08
N THR A 27 -2.14 13.32 4.26
CA THR A 27 -2.77 14.11 5.33
C THR A 27 -4.09 14.78 4.94
N CYS A 28 -4.48 14.78 3.66
CA CYS A 28 -5.74 15.38 3.22
C CYS A 28 -6.97 14.65 3.81
N GLU A 29 -8.05 15.38 4.03
CA GLU A 29 -9.31 14.82 4.56
C GLU A 29 -9.92 13.79 3.59
N SER A 30 -9.88 14.08 2.28
CA SER A 30 -10.33 13.17 1.23
C SER A 30 -9.18 12.77 0.32
N ILE A 31 -9.12 11.49 -0.05
CA ILE A 31 -8.10 10.99 -0.98
C ILE A 31 -8.31 11.61 -2.36
N GLN A 32 -7.24 12.13 -2.95
CA GLN A 32 -7.25 12.70 -4.29
C GLN A 32 -7.60 11.63 -5.33
N GLU A 33 -8.54 11.90 -6.21
CA GLU A 33 -8.95 10.99 -7.28
C GLU A 33 -7.94 10.96 -8.44
N LEU A 34 -7.19 12.04 -8.62
CA LEU A 34 -6.19 12.18 -9.67
C LEU A 34 -4.87 12.73 -9.12
N LEU A 35 -3.80 11.99 -9.37
CA LEU A 35 -2.43 12.39 -9.04
C LEU A 35 -1.62 12.52 -10.32
N ASN A 36 -1.39 13.76 -10.77
CA ASN A 36 -0.59 14.06 -11.94
C ASN A 36 0.83 14.51 -11.52
N VAL A 37 1.75 13.57 -11.55
CA VAL A 37 3.16 13.76 -11.18
C VAL A 37 4.05 13.14 -12.25
N PRO A 38 5.18 13.75 -12.61
CA PRO A 38 6.11 13.21 -13.59
C PRO A 38 6.58 11.78 -13.27
N THR A 39 7.02 11.05 -14.29
CA THR A 39 7.67 9.75 -14.13
C THR A 39 8.86 9.88 -13.16
N ALA A 40 9.11 8.87 -12.35
CA ALA A 40 10.10 8.87 -11.27
C ALA A 40 9.83 9.88 -10.11
N GLY A 41 8.64 10.49 -10.08
CA GLY A 41 8.26 11.41 -9.00
C GLY A 41 7.80 10.74 -7.71
N GLY A 42 7.98 9.42 -7.54
CA GLY A 42 7.64 8.70 -6.31
C GLY A 42 6.14 8.43 -6.10
N LYS A 43 5.36 8.28 -7.18
CA LYS A 43 3.91 8.03 -7.11
C LYS A 43 3.54 6.77 -6.34
N THR A 44 4.29 5.69 -6.55
CA THR A 44 4.05 4.42 -5.84
C THR A 44 4.26 4.58 -4.34
N ALA A 45 5.37 5.19 -3.94
CA ALA A 45 5.63 5.48 -2.53
C ALA A 45 4.58 6.42 -1.94
N ALA A 46 4.12 7.44 -2.70
CA ALA A 46 3.06 8.33 -2.28
C ALA A 46 1.76 7.59 -1.96
N ALA A 47 1.28 6.77 -2.89
CA ALA A 47 0.00 6.06 -2.73
C ALA A 47 0.07 4.98 -1.64
N VAL A 48 1.10 4.14 -1.68
CA VAL A 48 1.24 3.01 -0.75
C VAL A 48 1.50 3.48 0.67
N LEU A 49 2.46 4.38 0.86
CA LEU A 49 2.83 4.84 2.21
C LEU A 49 1.79 5.80 2.81
N ALA A 50 1.03 6.54 1.98
CA ALA A 50 -0.14 7.28 2.47
C ALA A 50 -1.18 6.32 3.05
N TRP A 51 -1.49 5.24 2.36
CA TRP A 51 -2.43 4.23 2.86
C TRP A 51 -1.91 3.55 4.12
N VAL A 52 -0.64 3.11 4.15
CA VAL A 52 -0.01 2.49 5.34
C VAL A 52 -0.09 3.42 6.54
N TRP A 53 0.26 4.68 6.36
CA TRP A 53 0.22 5.68 7.42
C TRP A 53 -1.20 5.91 7.94
N ARG A 54 -2.17 6.07 7.05
CA ARG A 54 -3.59 6.26 7.42
C ARG A 54 -4.14 5.06 8.17
N ARG A 55 -3.77 3.84 7.76
CA ARG A 55 -4.23 2.61 8.42
C ARG A 55 -3.60 2.38 9.78
N ARG A 56 -2.33 2.71 9.96
CA ARG A 56 -1.55 2.23 11.11
C ARG A 56 -1.00 3.32 12.01
N PHE A 57 -0.92 4.57 11.57
CA PHE A 57 -0.19 5.61 12.31
C PHE A 57 -0.96 6.93 12.50
N ALA A 58 -1.97 7.21 11.69
CA ALA A 58 -2.68 8.50 11.70
C ALA A 58 -3.70 8.65 12.85
N GLY A 59 -3.97 7.56 13.56
CA GLY A 59 -4.94 7.53 14.65
C GLY A 59 -6.21 6.74 14.32
N PRO A 60 -7.02 6.42 15.33
CA PRO A 60 -8.13 5.46 15.19
C PRO A 60 -9.25 5.95 14.26
N GLU A 61 -9.55 7.23 14.25
CA GLU A 61 -10.60 7.79 13.38
C GLU A 61 -10.23 7.65 11.90
N VAL A 62 -8.99 8.04 11.54
CA VAL A 62 -8.49 7.93 10.18
C VAL A 62 -8.35 6.46 9.77
N ALA A 63 -7.86 5.62 10.67
CA ALA A 63 -7.73 4.17 10.43
C ALA A 63 -9.09 3.52 10.15
N THR A 64 -10.13 3.88 10.90
CA THR A 64 -11.50 3.36 10.69
C THR A 64 -12.07 3.80 9.35
N GLY A 65 -11.81 5.04 8.93
CA GLY A 65 -12.23 5.58 7.64
C GLY A 65 -11.40 5.12 6.45
N THR A 66 -10.29 4.41 6.68
CA THR A 66 -9.39 3.93 5.62
C THR A 66 -9.65 2.43 5.36
N PRO A 67 -9.93 2.01 4.12
CA PRO A 67 -10.15 0.60 3.79
C PRO A 67 -8.98 -0.29 4.20
N ARG A 68 -9.27 -1.52 4.65
CA ARG A 68 -8.26 -2.51 5.06
C ARG A 68 -7.40 -3.03 3.90
N ARG A 69 -7.87 -2.88 2.67
CA ARG A 69 -7.20 -3.38 1.47
C ARG A 69 -6.85 -2.25 0.54
N LEU A 70 -5.59 -2.20 0.13
CA LEU A 70 -5.12 -1.36 -0.96
C LEU A 70 -4.95 -2.24 -2.20
N VAL A 71 -5.68 -1.92 -3.26
CA VAL A 71 -5.51 -2.57 -4.56
C VAL A 71 -4.71 -1.65 -5.49
N TYR A 72 -3.54 -2.12 -5.91
CA TYR A 72 -2.62 -1.38 -6.77
C TYR A 72 -2.54 -2.03 -8.16
N CYS A 73 -3.18 -1.37 -9.14
CA CYS A 73 -3.30 -1.88 -10.50
C CYS A 73 -2.17 -1.34 -11.39
N LEU A 74 -1.51 -2.23 -12.10
CA LEU A 74 -0.42 -1.91 -13.02
C LEU A 74 -0.66 -2.57 -14.39
N PRO A 75 -0.16 -1.94 -15.49
CA PRO A 75 -0.44 -2.44 -16.84
C PRO A 75 0.37 -3.68 -17.24
N MET A 76 1.50 -3.96 -16.58
CA MET A 76 2.43 -5.01 -16.97
C MET A 76 2.99 -5.79 -15.78
N ARG A 77 3.24 -7.10 -16.00
CA ARG A 77 3.80 -8.01 -14.98
C ARG A 77 5.14 -7.54 -14.41
N VAL A 78 6.02 -7.04 -15.25
CA VAL A 78 7.35 -6.53 -14.82
C VAL A 78 7.18 -5.41 -13.79
N LEU A 79 6.23 -4.51 -14.01
CA LEU A 79 5.94 -3.42 -13.06
C LEU A 79 5.35 -3.95 -11.75
N VAL A 80 4.51 -4.99 -11.81
CA VAL A 80 3.98 -5.65 -10.61
C VAL A 80 5.12 -6.24 -9.77
N GLU A 81 6.06 -6.94 -10.38
CA GLU A 81 7.19 -7.54 -9.69
C GLU A 81 8.13 -6.50 -9.08
N GLN A 82 8.43 -5.43 -9.82
CA GLN A 82 9.26 -4.32 -9.33
C GLN A 82 8.59 -3.60 -8.16
N THR A 83 7.32 -3.29 -8.30
CA THR A 83 6.53 -2.63 -7.24
C THR A 83 6.44 -3.52 -6.01
N ARG A 84 6.22 -4.81 -6.18
CA ARG A 84 6.20 -5.79 -5.09
C ARG A 84 7.48 -5.76 -4.27
N ARG A 85 8.64 -5.78 -4.92
CA ARG A 85 9.94 -5.73 -4.23
C ARG A 85 10.09 -4.45 -3.40
N CYS A 86 9.74 -3.30 -3.96
CA CYS A 86 9.79 -2.03 -3.23
C CYS A 86 8.87 -2.03 -2.01
N ILE A 87 7.63 -2.51 -2.17
CA ILE A 87 6.66 -2.56 -1.08
C ILE A 87 7.09 -3.54 0.01
N ASP A 88 7.58 -4.72 -0.34
CA ASP A 88 8.11 -5.70 0.61
C ASP A 88 9.26 -5.09 1.44
N GLU A 89 10.15 -4.35 0.81
CA GLU A 89 11.26 -3.67 1.50
C GLU A 89 10.75 -2.60 2.45
N TRP A 90 9.81 -1.76 2.04
CA TRP A 90 9.23 -0.73 2.91
C TRP A 90 8.49 -1.33 4.11
N VAL A 91 7.66 -2.33 3.88
CA VAL A 91 6.91 -3.02 4.95
C VAL A 91 7.88 -3.70 5.92
N HIS A 92 8.95 -4.31 5.42
CA HIS A 92 9.98 -4.94 6.24
C HIS A 92 10.70 -3.91 7.13
N ARG A 93 11.15 -2.78 6.59
CA ARG A 93 11.79 -1.71 7.37
C ARG A 93 10.85 -1.14 8.43
N LEU A 94 9.58 -0.94 8.09
CA LEU A 94 8.57 -0.48 9.05
C LEU A 94 8.34 -1.50 10.16
N ALA A 95 8.29 -2.80 9.87
CA ALA A 95 8.14 -3.85 10.87
C ALA A 95 9.37 -3.95 11.79
N GLN A 96 10.57 -3.70 11.28
CA GLN A 96 11.78 -3.63 12.11
C GLN A 96 11.76 -2.43 13.06
N ALA A 97 11.23 -1.29 12.63
CA ALA A 97 11.21 -0.06 13.41
C ALA A 97 10.03 0.03 14.39
N TYR A 98 8.91 -0.63 14.07
CA TYR A 98 7.65 -0.52 14.82
C TYR A 98 7.13 -1.91 15.24
N PRO A 99 7.23 -2.27 16.53
CA PRO A 99 6.82 -3.58 17.04
C PRO A 99 5.37 -3.95 16.72
N ASP A 100 4.45 -2.98 16.73
CA ASP A 100 3.04 -3.22 16.40
C ASP A 100 2.87 -3.79 14.98
N LEU A 101 3.72 -3.40 14.04
CA LEU A 101 3.72 -3.94 12.67
C LEU A 101 4.41 -5.31 12.57
N ALA A 102 5.31 -5.61 13.50
CA ALA A 102 5.92 -6.95 13.58
C ALA A 102 4.90 -7.97 14.13
N GLU A 103 4.08 -7.57 15.11
CA GLU A 103 3.03 -8.40 15.70
C GLU A 103 1.82 -8.57 14.76
N ASN A 104 1.45 -7.50 14.04
CA ASN A 104 0.33 -7.47 13.10
C ASN A 104 0.82 -6.99 11.73
N PRO A 105 1.48 -7.84 10.94
CA PRO A 105 2.09 -7.45 9.67
C PRO A 105 1.05 -7.07 8.63
N ILE A 106 1.46 -6.19 7.71
CA ILE A 106 0.68 -5.88 6.52
C ILE A 106 0.98 -6.96 5.47
N GLY A 107 -0.06 -7.66 5.03
CA GLY A 107 0.07 -8.64 3.94
C GLY A 107 0.39 -7.97 2.61
N VAL A 108 1.27 -8.57 1.80
CA VAL A 108 1.56 -8.10 0.44
C VAL A 108 1.35 -9.26 -0.52
N HIS A 109 0.39 -9.12 -1.42
CA HIS A 109 -0.03 -10.18 -2.34
C HIS A 109 0.04 -9.70 -3.79
N THR A 110 0.31 -10.62 -4.70
CA THR A 110 0.32 -10.33 -6.15
C THR A 110 -0.75 -11.15 -6.87
N LEU A 111 -1.43 -10.51 -7.82
CA LEU A 111 -2.35 -11.15 -8.74
C LEU A 111 -1.82 -11.01 -10.17
N MET A 112 -1.19 -12.08 -10.66
CA MET A 112 -0.69 -12.19 -12.02
C MET A 112 -1.17 -13.50 -12.64
N GLY A 113 -1.36 -13.53 -13.97
CA GLY A 113 -1.78 -14.74 -14.67
C GLY A 113 -0.81 -15.91 -14.41
N GLY A 114 -1.33 -17.04 -13.96
CA GLY A 114 -0.58 -18.26 -13.66
C GLY A 114 0.01 -18.35 -12.24
N ASP A 115 -0.09 -17.30 -11.43
CA ASP A 115 0.45 -17.28 -10.07
C ASP A 115 -0.47 -16.45 -9.16
N ALA A 116 -1.69 -16.93 -8.96
CA ALA A 116 -2.67 -16.27 -8.11
C ALA A 116 -2.67 -16.94 -6.73
N ASN A 117 -2.08 -16.26 -5.75
CA ASN A 117 -2.21 -16.65 -4.35
C ASN A 117 -3.46 -15.97 -3.77
N ASP A 118 -4.41 -16.77 -3.30
CA ASP A 118 -5.67 -16.33 -2.72
C ASP A 118 -5.65 -16.30 -1.17
N ASP A 119 -4.49 -16.43 -0.53
CA ASP A 119 -4.35 -16.46 0.93
C ASP A 119 -4.96 -15.22 1.61
N TRP A 120 -4.95 -14.07 0.93
CA TRP A 120 -5.58 -12.84 1.41
C TRP A 120 -7.11 -12.94 1.59
N LEU A 121 -7.77 -13.92 0.93
CA LEU A 121 -9.20 -14.19 1.11
C LEU A 121 -9.48 -14.89 2.43
N LEU A 122 -8.52 -15.62 2.97
CA LEU A 122 -8.68 -16.40 4.19
C LEU A 122 -8.64 -15.53 5.45
N GLU A 123 -8.10 -14.32 5.34
CA GLU A 123 -7.97 -13.37 6.45
C GLU A 123 -8.66 -12.03 6.11
N PRO A 124 -10.00 -11.96 6.12
CA PRO A 124 -10.73 -10.76 5.71
C PRO A 124 -10.48 -9.55 6.61
N ASP A 125 -10.09 -9.77 7.85
CA ASP A 125 -9.84 -8.72 8.85
C ASP A 125 -8.39 -8.19 8.83
N SER A 126 -7.51 -8.78 8.05
CA SER A 126 -6.12 -8.36 7.92
C SER A 126 -5.97 -7.18 6.97
N ASP A 127 -5.06 -6.26 7.31
CA ASP A 127 -4.66 -5.19 6.41
C ASP A 127 -3.71 -5.74 5.35
N CYS A 128 -4.02 -5.54 4.07
CA CYS A 128 -3.18 -6.04 3.00
C CYS A 128 -3.13 -5.12 1.76
N ILE A 129 -2.04 -5.27 1.03
CA ILE A 129 -1.77 -4.62 -0.25
C ILE A 129 -1.82 -5.70 -1.33
N ILE A 130 -2.68 -5.51 -2.32
CA ILE A 130 -2.85 -6.42 -3.45
C ILE A 130 -2.35 -5.70 -4.70
N ILE A 131 -1.32 -6.25 -5.33
CA ILE A 131 -0.70 -5.68 -6.53
C ILE A 131 -1.02 -6.62 -7.69
N GLY A 132 -1.60 -6.10 -8.75
CA GLY A 132 -1.97 -6.95 -9.87
C GLY A 132 -2.02 -6.22 -11.21
N THR A 133 -2.08 -7.03 -12.27
CA THR A 133 -2.36 -6.51 -13.61
C THR A 133 -3.86 -6.22 -13.78
N GLN A 134 -4.18 -5.31 -14.68
CA GLN A 134 -5.56 -4.85 -14.89
C GLN A 134 -6.51 -6.01 -15.22
N ASP A 135 -6.11 -6.91 -16.09
CA ASP A 135 -6.88 -8.08 -16.50
C ASP A 135 -7.19 -9.01 -15.33
N MET A 136 -6.21 -9.29 -14.48
CA MET A 136 -6.39 -10.15 -13.32
C MET A 136 -7.28 -9.51 -12.25
N LEU A 137 -7.09 -8.22 -11.96
CA LEU A 137 -7.90 -7.51 -10.98
C LEU A 137 -9.36 -7.39 -11.45
N LEU A 138 -9.60 -7.10 -12.73
CA LEU A 138 -10.95 -7.04 -13.31
C LEU A 138 -11.61 -8.42 -13.34
N SER A 139 -10.86 -9.47 -13.70
CA SER A 139 -11.37 -10.84 -13.69
C SER A 139 -11.86 -11.26 -12.31
N ARG A 140 -11.09 -10.96 -11.28
CA ARG A 140 -11.46 -11.23 -9.87
C ARG A 140 -12.66 -10.39 -9.42
N ALA A 141 -12.67 -9.09 -9.74
CA ALA A 141 -13.76 -8.20 -9.37
C ALA A 141 -15.10 -8.60 -10.02
N LEU A 142 -15.06 -9.19 -11.22
CA LEU A 142 -16.23 -9.68 -11.94
C LEU A 142 -16.61 -11.13 -11.63
N ASN A 143 -15.94 -11.77 -10.67
CA ASN A 143 -16.13 -13.20 -10.34
C ASN A 143 -15.98 -14.15 -11.55
N ARG A 144 -15.26 -13.73 -12.57
CA ARG A 144 -14.89 -14.56 -13.69
C ARG A 144 -13.63 -15.32 -13.34
N GLY A 145 -13.80 -16.48 -12.68
CA GLY A 145 -12.68 -17.34 -12.35
C GLY A 145 -11.98 -17.85 -13.62
N TYR A 146 -10.70 -17.63 -13.67
CA TYR A 146 -9.78 -18.38 -14.51
C TYR A 146 -8.85 -19.13 -13.59
#